data_9a3935bf7809313cfbd489bf5c7196c0
#
_entry.id   9a3935bf7809313cfbd489bf5c7196c0
#
_cell.length_a   1.000
_cell.length_b   1.000
_cell.length_c   1.000
_cell.angle_alpha   90.00
_cell.angle_beta   90.00
_cell.angle_gamma   90.00
#
_symmetry.space_group_name_H-M   'P 1'
#
loop_
_entity.id
_entity.type
_entity.pdbx_description
1 polymer ?
#
loop_
_entity_poly.entity_id
_entity_poly.type
_entity_poly.pdbx_seq_one_letter_code
_entity_poly.pdbx_strand_id
1 'polypeptide(L)'
;MGYGKTVRDELRVPTRELRHAIPQVYEGYKELHDSALAAGALDTRTKELIALAIAVSKECDGCIAAHAHAAVQHGATLQEAAEAIGVTFLMNGGPATVYGARAFAAFREFYDQRTAGHPPSGQTQRAEASPRATSPWRGTRPGQSTSRIAH
;
A
#
# COMPACT_ATOMS: atom_id res chain seq x y z
N MET A 1 -7.13 -6.21 -18.66
CA MET A 1 -6.51 -7.00 -17.57
C MET A 1 -5.62 -6.03 -16.81
N GLY A 2 -5.81 -5.86 -15.51
CA GLY A 2 -5.08 -4.87 -14.73
C GLY A 2 -3.75 -5.43 -14.23
N TYR A 3 -2.88 -4.54 -13.78
CA TYR A 3 -1.52 -4.85 -13.34
C TYR A 3 -1.46 -5.91 -12.22
N GLY A 4 -2.28 -5.76 -11.17
CA GLY A 4 -2.23 -6.67 -10.01
C GLY A 4 -2.62 -8.10 -10.37
N LYS A 5 -3.66 -8.27 -11.19
CA LYS A 5 -4.08 -9.59 -11.66
C LYS A 5 -3.04 -10.22 -12.59
N THR A 6 -2.46 -9.45 -13.50
CA THR A 6 -1.44 -9.95 -14.43
C THR A 6 -0.25 -10.52 -13.67
N VAL A 7 0.32 -9.77 -12.71
CA VAL A 7 1.45 -10.22 -11.88
C VAL A 7 1.11 -11.52 -11.12
N ARG A 8 -0.09 -11.60 -10.54
CA ARG A 8 -0.50 -12.81 -9.81
C ARG A 8 -0.67 -14.03 -10.74
N ASP A 9 -1.22 -13.83 -11.92
CA ASP A 9 -1.43 -14.91 -12.90
C ASP A 9 -0.08 -15.44 -13.43
N GLU A 10 0.88 -14.57 -13.72
CA GLU A 10 2.23 -14.92 -14.15
C GLU A 10 2.98 -15.75 -13.10
N LEU A 11 2.83 -15.41 -11.82
CA LEU A 11 3.51 -16.11 -10.72
C LEU A 11 2.81 -17.41 -10.30
N ARG A 12 1.58 -17.66 -10.71
CA ARG A 12 0.77 -18.78 -10.22
C ARG A 12 1.38 -20.16 -10.51
N VAL A 13 1.85 -20.37 -11.74
CA VAL A 13 2.43 -21.64 -12.16
C VAL A 13 3.81 -21.84 -11.53
N PRO A 14 4.79 -20.92 -11.71
CA PRO A 14 6.13 -21.11 -11.13
C PRO A 14 6.12 -21.21 -9.60
N THR A 15 5.23 -20.46 -8.91
CA THR A 15 5.09 -20.58 -7.45
C THR A 15 4.57 -21.96 -7.05
N ARG A 16 3.63 -22.52 -7.79
CA ARG A 16 3.12 -23.87 -7.50
C ARG A 16 4.20 -24.93 -7.70
N GLU A 17 4.96 -24.83 -8.78
CA GLU A 17 6.07 -25.76 -9.06
C GLU A 17 7.15 -25.70 -7.97
N LEU A 18 7.55 -24.50 -7.57
CA LEU A 18 8.51 -24.29 -6.48
C LEU A 18 7.99 -24.85 -5.15
N ARG A 19 6.70 -24.63 -4.85
CA ARG A 19 6.07 -25.19 -3.64
C ARG A 19 6.12 -26.71 -3.62
N HIS A 20 5.92 -27.36 -4.75
CA HIS A 20 6.02 -28.82 -4.85
C HIS A 20 7.47 -29.30 -4.68
N ALA A 21 8.47 -28.52 -5.08
CA ALA A 21 9.88 -28.86 -4.94
C ALA A 21 10.39 -28.71 -3.50
N ILE A 22 9.85 -27.74 -2.73
CA ILE A 22 10.28 -27.45 -1.36
C ILE A 22 9.08 -27.28 -0.40
N PRO A 23 8.23 -28.31 -0.24
CA PRO A 23 6.95 -28.17 0.46
C PRO A 23 7.09 -27.75 1.91
N GLN A 24 8.07 -28.30 2.64
CA GLN A 24 8.28 -27.96 4.07
C GLN A 24 8.67 -26.49 4.30
N VAL A 25 9.45 -25.91 3.38
CA VAL A 25 9.81 -24.48 3.45
C VAL A 25 8.57 -23.61 3.27
N TYR A 26 7.70 -23.96 2.32
CA TYR A 26 6.45 -23.24 2.10
C TYR A 26 5.45 -23.40 3.25
N GLU A 27 5.44 -24.56 3.90
CA GLU A 27 4.60 -24.77 5.10
C GLU A 27 5.06 -23.86 6.25
N GLY A 28 6.37 -23.85 6.57
CA GLY A 28 6.92 -22.95 7.57
C GLY A 28 6.72 -21.47 7.24
N TYR A 29 6.85 -21.11 5.95
CA TYR A 29 6.55 -19.74 5.52
C TYR A 29 5.07 -19.39 5.71
N LYS A 30 4.16 -20.32 5.41
CA LYS A 30 2.72 -20.13 5.63
C LYS A 30 2.39 -19.91 7.11
N GLU A 31 2.98 -20.70 7.99
CA GLU A 31 2.78 -20.53 9.44
C GLU A 31 3.27 -19.17 9.93
N LEU A 32 4.46 -18.74 9.46
CA LEU A 32 5.00 -17.41 9.75
C LEU A 32 4.06 -16.31 9.25
N HIS A 33 3.60 -16.40 8.01
CA HIS A 33 2.69 -15.45 7.38
C HIS A 33 1.38 -15.32 8.16
N ASP A 34 0.75 -16.45 8.45
CA ASP A 34 -0.54 -16.49 9.15
C ASP A 34 -0.40 -15.90 10.58
N SER A 35 0.68 -16.23 11.28
CA SER A 35 0.96 -15.70 12.62
C SER A 35 1.23 -14.19 12.61
N ALA A 36 1.99 -13.71 11.62
CA ALA A 36 2.32 -12.29 11.51
C ALA A 36 1.09 -11.43 11.22
N LEU A 37 0.19 -11.92 10.36
CA LEU A 37 -1.00 -11.19 9.91
C LEU A 37 -2.24 -11.44 10.78
N ALA A 38 -2.20 -12.37 11.73
CA ALA A 38 -3.28 -12.61 12.66
C ALA A 38 -3.64 -11.34 13.43
N ALA A 39 -4.95 -11.10 13.65
CA ALA A 39 -5.41 -9.94 14.40
C ALA A 39 -4.88 -9.96 15.85
N GLY A 40 -4.43 -8.81 16.32
CA GLY A 40 -3.92 -8.58 17.67
C GLY A 40 -4.21 -7.13 18.06
N ALA A 41 -3.21 -6.43 18.60
CA ALA A 41 -3.33 -4.98 18.85
C ALA A 41 -3.59 -4.20 17.55
N LEU A 42 -3.06 -4.69 16.43
CA LEU A 42 -3.42 -4.23 15.08
C LEU A 42 -4.32 -5.27 14.43
N ASP A 43 -5.35 -4.83 13.73
CA ASP A 43 -6.18 -5.72 12.92
C ASP A 43 -5.44 -6.19 11.65
N THR A 44 -5.93 -7.27 11.03
CA THR A 44 -5.33 -7.85 9.83
C THR A 44 -5.32 -6.85 8.68
N ARG A 45 -6.35 -6.03 8.53
CA ARG A 45 -6.42 -4.97 7.50
C ARG A 45 -5.25 -4.01 7.61
N THR A 46 -4.99 -3.50 8.80
CA THR A 46 -3.86 -2.59 9.08
C THR A 46 -2.52 -3.27 8.79
N LYS A 47 -2.37 -4.54 9.18
CA LYS A 47 -1.15 -5.31 8.91
C LYS A 47 -0.92 -5.54 7.42
N GLU A 48 -1.97 -5.77 6.64
CA GLU A 48 -1.88 -5.89 5.18
C GLU A 48 -1.50 -4.56 4.52
N LEU A 49 -1.99 -3.42 5.02
CA LEU A 49 -1.56 -2.10 4.54
C LEU A 49 -0.08 -1.81 4.88
N ILE A 50 0.39 -2.21 6.04
CA ILE A 50 1.81 -2.14 6.41
C ILE A 50 2.65 -3.01 5.46
N ALA A 51 2.22 -4.25 5.21
CA ALA A 51 2.90 -5.15 4.29
C ALA A 51 2.93 -4.59 2.85
N LEU A 52 1.84 -3.96 2.39
CA LEU A 52 1.77 -3.27 1.11
C LEU A 52 2.79 -2.12 1.04
N ALA A 53 2.90 -1.29 2.07
CA ALA A 53 3.88 -0.21 2.13
C ALA A 53 5.33 -0.75 2.11
N ILE A 54 5.59 -1.83 2.84
CA ILE A 54 6.89 -2.50 2.81
C ILE A 54 7.17 -3.09 1.41
N ALA A 55 6.17 -3.67 0.75
CA ALA A 55 6.29 -4.20 -0.61
C ALA A 55 6.65 -3.12 -1.63
N VAL A 56 6.06 -1.91 -1.51
CA VAL A 56 6.43 -0.72 -2.30
C VAL A 56 7.90 -0.37 -2.05
N SER A 57 8.33 -0.32 -0.78
CA SER A 57 9.70 0.00 -0.39
C SER A 57 10.74 -1.04 -0.85
N LYS A 58 10.31 -2.29 -1.00
CA LYS A 58 11.12 -3.40 -1.52
C LYS A 58 11.04 -3.56 -3.03
N GLU A 59 10.25 -2.74 -3.72
CA GLU A 59 10.07 -2.79 -5.17
C GLU A 59 9.64 -4.18 -5.68
N CYS A 60 8.79 -4.87 -4.88
CA CYS A 60 8.39 -6.25 -5.11
C CYS A 60 7.00 -6.34 -5.73
N ASP A 61 6.91 -6.43 -7.05
CA ASP A 61 5.63 -6.47 -7.77
C ASP A 61 4.71 -7.62 -7.30
N GLY A 62 5.28 -8.82 -7.06
CA GLY A 62 4.53 -9.97 -6.55
C GLY A 62 3.97 -9.74 -5.14
N CYS A 63 4.77 -9.11 -4.25
CA CYS A 63 4.34 -8.75 -2.91
C CYS A 63 3.26 -7.65 -2.94
N ILE A 64 3.44 -6.64 -3.80
CA ILE A 64 2.45 -5.59 -4.03
C ILE A 64 1.10 -6.19 -4.44
N ALA A 65 1.10 -7.05 -5.45
CA ALA A 65 -0.13 -7.68 -5.94
C ALA A 65 -0.80 -8.57 -4.89
N ALA A 66 -0.02 -9.29 -4.08
CA ALA A 66 -0.53 -10.15 -3.01
C ALA A 66 -1.17 -9.34 -1.89
N HIS A 67 -0.44 -8.35 -1.33
CA HIS A 67 -0.92 -7.56 -0.20
C HIS A 67 -1.99 -6.53 -0.58
N ALA A 68 -1.97 -5.97 -1.80
CA ALA A 68 -3.07 -5.16 -2.31
C ALA A 68 -4.38 -5.97 -2.38
N HIS A 69 -4.33 -7.19 -2.91
CA HIS A 69 -5.49 -8.08 -2.93
C HIS A 69 -5.97 -8.43 -1.52
N ALA A 70 -5.06 -8.83 -0.63
CA ALA A 70 -5.42 -9.22 0.74
C ALA A 70 -5.98 -8.05 1.55
N ALA A 71 -5.39 -6.85 1.47
CA ALA A 71 -5.91 -5.66 2.12
C ALA A 71 -7.35 -5.33 1.68
N VAL A 72 -7.64 -5.45 0.38
CA VAL A 72 -9.01 -5.31 -0.15
C VAL A 72 -9.94 -6.37 0.44
N GLN A 73 -9.52 -7.64 0.53
CA GLN A 73 -10.35 -8.71 1.13
C GLN A 73 -10.66 -8.43 2.61
N HIS A 74 -9.73 -7.83 3.34
CA HIS A 74 -9.92 -7.42 4.74
C HIS A 74 -10.58 -6.04 4.91
N GLY A 75 -11.10 -5.44 3.84
CA GLY A 75 -11.96 -4.25 3.90
C GLY A 75 -11.22 -2.92 3.87
N ALA A 76 -9.95 -2.89 3.50
CA ALA A 76 -9.24 -1.64 3.31
C ALA A 76 -9.86 -0.80 2.18
N THR A 77 -9.90 0.51 2.37
CA THR A 77 -10.43 1.49 1.42
C THR A 77 -9.33 2.01 0.50
N LEU A 78 -9.73 2.63 -0.62
CA LEU A 78 -8.79 3.30 -1.53
C LEU A 78 -7.99 4.40 -0.82
N GLN A 79 -8.63 5.13 0.10
CA GLN A 79 -7.98 6.22 0.84
C GLN A 79 -6.94 5.68 1.83
N GLU A 80 -7.25 4.63 2.59
CA GLU A 80 -6.29 3.97 3.49
C GLU A 80 -5.07 3.44 2.73
N ALA A 81 -5.29 2.84 1.56
CA ALA A 81 -4.18 2.39 0.72
C ALA A 81 -3.32 3.55 0.21
N ALA A 82 -3.95 4.65 -0.24
CA ALA A 82 -3.23 5.83 -0.70
C ALA A 82 -2.36 6.45 0.42
N GLU A 83 -2.89 6.54 1.64
CA GLU A 83 -2.17 7.07 2.80
C GLU A 83 -1.00 6.16 3.20
N ALA A 84 -1.22 4.84 3.26
CA ALA A 84 -0.15 3.87 3.55
C ALA A 84 0.99 3.94 2.51
N ILE A 85 0.64 4.03 1.23
CA ILE A 85 1.60 4.23 0.13
C ILE A 85 2.31 5.57 0.28
N GLY A 86 1.59 6.65 0.65
CA GLY A 86 2.16 7.98 0.85
C GLY A 86 3.28 8.03 1.88
N VAL A 87 3.20 7.23 2.94
CA VAL A 87 4.26 7.11 3.96
C VAL A 87 5.57 6.60 3.34
N THR A 88 5.51 5.75 2.32
CA THR A 88 6.71 5.23 1.65
C THR A 88 7.50 6.32 0.92
N PHE A 89 6.84 7.39 0.47
CA PHE A 89 7.51 8.52 -0.19
C PHE A 89 8.44 9.26 0.78
N LEU A 90 8.01 9.40 2.04
CA LEU A 90 8.85 9.99 3.08
C LEU A 90 10.14 9.22 3.30
N MET A 91 10.08 7.88 3.22
CA MET A 91 11.21 7.00 3.57
C MET A 91 12.10 6.66 2.38
N ASN A 92 11.54 6.54 1.17
CA ASN A 92 12.23 6.00 -0.01
C ASN A 92 12.37 6.99 -1.17
N GLY A 93 11.72 8.16 -1.10
CA GLY A 93 11.82 9.19 -2.15
C GLY A 93 11.32 8.73 -3.53
N GLY A 94 12.09 9.05 -4.58
CA GLY A 94 11.71 8.85 -5.98
C GLY A 94 11.23 7.46 -6.36
N PRO A 95 11.94 6.36 -6.03
CA PRO A 95 11.51 5.01 -6.38
C PRO A 95 10.10 4.67 -5.85
N ALA A 96 9.74 5.16 -4.66
CA ALA A 96 8.42 4.94 -4.08
C ALA A 96 7.29 5.59 -4.90
N THR A 97 7.56 6.64 -5.66
CA THR A 97 6.54 7.26 -6.53
C THR A 97 6.15 6.35 -7.67
N VAL A 98 7.09 5.58 -8.22
CA VAL A 98 6.87 4.62 -9.30
C VAL A 98 6.15 3.37 -8.78
N TYR A 99 6.74 2.71 -7.77
CA TYR A 99 6.16 1.51 -7.19
C TYR A 99 4.87 1.77 -6.42
N GLY A 100 4.72 2.95 -5.83
CA GLY A 100 3.47 3.41 -5.22
C GLY A 100 2.34 3.55 -6.23
N ALA A 101 2.62 4.07 -7.44
CA ALA A 101 1.64 4.14 -8.51
C ALA A 101 1.19 2.73 -8.96
N ARG A 102 2.12 1.76 -9.06
CA ARG A 102 1.81 0.36 -9.36
C ARG A 102 0.96 -0.28 -8.25
N ALA A 103 1.32 -0.04 -6.99
CA ALA A 103 0.59 -0.55 -5.84
C ALA A 103 -0.84 0.00 -5.78
N PHE A 104 -1.01 1.29 -6.04
CA PHE A 104 -2.34 1.90 -6.07
C PHE A 104 -3.19 1.40 -7.24
N ALA A 105 -2.57 1.18 -8.41
CA ALA A 105 -3.26 0.58 -9.55
C ALA A 105 -3.72 -0.86 -9.26
N ALA A 106 -2.86 -1.69 -8.64
CA ALA A 106 -3.23 -3.04 -8.23
C ALA A 106 -4.35 -3.03 -7.19
N PHE A 107 -4.25 -2.15 -6.19
CA PHE A 107 -5.26 -2.04 -5.15
C PHE A 107 -6.63 -1.64 -5.72
N ARG A 108 -6.67 -0.61 -6.58
CA ARG A 108 -7.89 -0.16 -7.24
C ARG A 108 -8.53 -1.28 -8.07
N GLU A 109 -7.74 -2.01 -8.85
CA GLU A 109 -8.23 -3.14 -9.64
C GLU A 109 -8.98 -4.16 -8.77
N PHE A 110 -8.39 -4.58 -7.65
CA PHE A 110 -9.03 -5.55 -6.75
C PHE A 110 -10.22 -4.95 -5.99
N TYR A 111 -10.15 -3.69 -5.64
CA TYR A 111 -11.24 -2.96 -4.99
C TYR A 111 -12.48 -2.89 -5.89
N ASP A 112 -12.30 -2.51 -7.16
CA ASP A 112 -13.38 -2.42 -8.14
C ASP A 112 -14.00 -3.79 -8.40
N GLN A 113 -13.20 -4.84 -8.50
CA GLN A 113 -13.69 -6.23 -8.67
C GLN A 113 -14.55 -6.66 -7.47
N ARG A 114 -14.13 -6.36 -6.26
CA ARG A 114 -14.88 -6.69 -5.06
C ARG A 114 -16.20 -5.93 -4.97
N THR A 115 -16.19 -4.63 -5.27
CA THR A 115 -17.38 -3.78 -5.20
C THR A 115 -18.39 -4.07 -6.32
N ALA A 116 -17.91 -4.46 -7.51
CA ALA A 116 -18.78 -4.90 -8.61
C ALA A 116 -19.50 -6.21 -8.28
N GLY A 117 -18.89 -7.10 -7.48
CA GLY A 117 -19.48 -8.36 -7.02
C GLY A 117 -20.44 -8.21 -5.82
N HIS A 118 -20.41 -7.05 -5.12
CA HIS A 118 -21.29 -6.70 -4.00
C HIS A 118 -21.71 -5.24 -4.13
N PRO A 119 -22.87 -4.95 -4.73
CA PRO A 119 -23.35 -3.56 -4.76
C PRO A 119 -23.52 -3.07 -3.32
N PRO A 120 -23.07 -1.84 -2.99
CA PRO A 120 -23.10 -1.31 -1.63
C PRO A 120 -24.55 -1.26 -1.15
N SER A 121 -24.86 -2.01 -0.10
CA SER A 121 -26.05 -1.77 0.70
C SER A 121 -25.90 -0.39 1.34
N GLY A 122 -26.56 0.62 0.75
CA GLY A 122 -26.87 1.95 1.23
C GLY A 122 -26.00 2.52 2.37
N GLN A 123 -24.75 2.89 2.09
CA GLN A 123 -24.03 3.83 2.93
C GLN A 123 -23.77 5.10 2.13
N THR A 124 -24.60 6.08 2.37
CA THR A 124 -24.38 7.46 1.99
C THR A 124 -23.03 7.89 2.55
N GLN A 125 -22.00 7.98 1.69
CA GLN A 125 -20.74 8.62 2.06
C GLN A 125 -21.03 10.09 2.36
N ARG A 126 -21.17 10.43 3.64
CA ARG A 126 -20.95 11.80 4.07
C ARG A 126 -19.46 12.09 3.83
N ALA A 127 -19.20 12.86 2.80
CA ALA A 127 -17.91 13.54 2.63
C ALA A 127 -17.81 14.55 3.78
N GLU A 128 -17.28 14.13 4.93
CA GLU A 128 -16.80 15.06 5.93
C GLU A 128 -15.50 15.63 5.42
N ALA A 129 -15.57 16.87 4.93
CA ALA A 129 -14.40 17.68 4.63
C ALA A 129 -13.60 17.82 5.92
N SER A 130 -12.49 17.07 6.00
CA SER A 130 -11.50 17.24 7.06
C SER A 130 -10.97 18.68 6.99
N PRO A 131 -10.97 19.45 8.08
CA PRO A 131 -10.37 20.77 8.09
C PRO A 131 -8.87 20.61 7.74
N ARG A 132 -8.40 21.42 6.79
CA ARG A 132 -6.98 21.45 6.39
C ARG A 132 -6.13 21.61 7.64
N ALA A 133 -5.40 20.55 7.99
CA ALA A 133 -4.38 20.63 9.01
C ALA A 133 -3.36 21.69 8.58
N THR A 134 -3.28 22.77 9.33
CA THR A 134 -2.24 23.78 9.13
C THR A 134 -0.90 23.12 9.44
N SER A 135 -0.08 22.97 8.43
CA SER A 135 1.27 22.42 8.56
C SER A 135 2.08 23.20 9.60
N PRO A 136 2.62 22.58 10.64
CA PRO A 136 3.49 23.23 11.61
C PRO A 136 4.88 23.59 11.03
N TRP A 137 5.16 23.20 9.78
CA TRP A 137 6.44 23.40 9.11
C TRP A 137 6.46 24.61 8.18
N ARG A 138 5.86 25.75 8.58
CA ARG A 138 6.20 27.00 7.91
C ARG A 138 7.54 27.47 8.47
N GLY A 139 8.62 27.04 7.84
CA GLY A 139 9.96 27.56 8.09
C GLY A 139 9.95 29.07 7.84
N THR A 140 10.34 29.86 8.86
CA THR A 140 10.69 31.25 8.73
C THR A 140 11.81 31.37 7.72
N ARG A 141 11.57 32.06 6.61
CA ARG A 141 12.67 32.44 5.69
C ARG A 141 13.67 33.30 6.46
N PRO A 142 14.98 32.99 6.45
CA PRO A 142 15.98 33.87 7.00
C PRO A 142 15.96 35.19 6.21
N GLY A 143 15.95 36.29 6.91
CA GLY A 143 15.90 37.64 6.36
C GLY A 143 17.01 37.88 5.35
N GLN A 144 16.68 38.51 4.24
CA GLN A 144 17.63 39.11 3.32
C GLN A 144 18.24 40.33 4.03
N SER A 145 19.49 40.19 4.47
CA SER A 145 20.30 41.30 4.89
C SER A 145 20.74 42.11 3.67
N THR A 146 20.11 43.24 3.43
CA THR A 146 20.64 44.24 2.49
C THR A 146 21.82 44.93 3.15
N SER A 147 23.02 44.45 2.87
CA SER A 147 24.24 45.19 3.12
C SER A 147 24.42 46.26 2.02
N ARG A 148 24.10 47.52 2.35
CA ARG A 148 24.58 48.69 1.60
C ARG A 148 26.08 48.83 1.87
N ILE A 149 26.88 48.63 0.85
CA ILE A 149 28.27 49.11 0.87
C ILE A 149 28.25 50.52 0.30
N ALA A 150 28.59 51.48 1.15
CA ALA A 150 28.98 52.83 0.72
C ALA A 150 30.50 52.97 0.90
N HIS A 151 31.16 53.42 -0.18
CA HIS A 151 32.56 53.84 -0.37
C HIS A 151 33.66 52.82 -0.20
#